data_ce1eb7c378f06685c8c12b21cdd4d56e
#
_entry.id   ce1eb7c378f06685c8c12b21cdd4d56e
#
_cell.length_a   1.000
_cell.length_b   1.000
_cell.length_c   1.000
_cell.angle_alpha   90.00
_cell.angle_beta   90.00
_cell.angle_gamma   90.00
#
_symmetry.space_group_name_H-M   'P 1'
#
loop_
_entity.id
_entity.type
_entity.pdbx_description
1 polymer ?
#
loop_
_entity_poly.entity_id
_entity_poly.type
_entity_poly.pdbx_seq_one_letter_code
_entity_poly.pdbx_strand_id
1 'polypeptide(L)'
;MGSDVDWTWKFTPRAADQFDSLDTHIQDRICSKLDEIVESEWRAPGEFLDPLTGGPFSKLRVGQYRLACILDRSESVLEVHRIEHRSGAYTADDD
;
A
#
# COMPACT_ATOMS: atom_id res chain seq x y z
N MET A 1 22.27 -5.92 12.00
CA MET A 1 21.84 -5.97 11.94
C MET A 1 21.01 -5.44 11.89
N GLY A 2 21.02 -5.06 11.55
CA GLY A 2 20.29 -4.31 11.26
C GLY A 2 19.01 -4.36 11.28
N SER A 3 18.52 -5.02 10.97
CA SER A 3 17.34 -4.95 10.91
C SER A 3 16.76 -5.53 11.97
N ASP A 4 16.84 -4.96 12.96
CA ASP A 4 16.16 -5.34 14.06
C ASP A 4 14.76 -5.00 13.98
N VAL A 5 14.36 -4.21 13.01
CA VAL A 5 13.00 -3.76 12.97
C VAL A 5 12.26 -4.63 11.99
N ASP A 6 11.20 -5.28 12.39
CA ASP A 6 10.37 -6.05 11.52
C ASP A 6 9.15 -5.25 11.16
N TRP A 7 9.02 -4.95 9.90
CA TRP A 7 7.86 -4.22 9.41
C TRP A 7 6.72 -5.18 9.13
N THR A 8 5.49 -4.69 9.33
CA THR A 8 4.30 -5.41 8.95
C THR A 8 3.40 -4.46 8.16
N TRP A 9 2.33 -4.97 7.62
CA TRP A 9 1.38 -4.13 6.92
C TRP A 9 -0.04 -4.48 7.34
N LYS A 10 -0.93 -3.52 7.14
CA LYS A 10 -2.32 -3.76 7.46
C LYS A 10 -3.20 -2.83 6.62
N PHE A 11 -4.48 -3.15 6.54
CA PHE A 11 -5.45 -2.30 5.87
C PHE A 11 -6.26 -1.57 6.94
N THR A 12 -6.62 -0.33 6.65
CA THR A 12 -7.65 0.33 7.44
C THR A 12 -8.99 -0.32 7.10
N PRO A 13 -10.04 -0.10 7.87
CA PRO A 13 -11.34 -0.68 7.54
C PRO A 13 -11.82 -0.32 6.14
N ARG A 14 -11.57 0.91 5.72
CA ARG A 14 -11.96 1.34 4.39
C ARG A 14 -11.20 0.57 3.32
N ALA A 15 -9.90 0.45 3.48
CA ALA A 15 -9.09 -0.27 2.51
C ALA A 15 -9.44 -1.74 2.50
N ALA A 16 -9.77 -2.31 3.65
CA ALA A 16 -10.17 -3.70 3.72
C ALA A 16 -11.45 -3.95 2.93
N ASP A 17 -12.39 -3.02 3.02
CA ASP A 17 -13.62 -3.16 2.24
C ASP A 17 -13.33 -3.09 0.77
N GLN A 18 -12.46 -2.20 0.36
CA GLN A 18 -12.11 -2.07 -1.05
C GLN A 18 -11.39 -3.33 -1.52
N PHE A 19 -10.53 -3.87 -0.69
CA PHE A 19 -9.78 -5.06 -1.02
C PHE A 19 -10.72 -6.26 -1.24
N ASP A 20 -11.73 -6.37 -0.38
CA ASP A 20 -12.65 -7.49 -0.47
C ASP A 20 -13.42 -7.53 -1.77
N SER A 21 -13.55 -6.40 -2.44
CA SER A 21 -14.30 -6.37 -3.68
C SER A 21 -13.44 -6.67 -4.90
N LEU A 22 -12.15 -6.91 -4.72
CA LEU A 22 -11.26 -7.15 -5.84
C LEU A 22 -11.23 -8.63 -6.21
N ASP A 23 -10.87 -8.90 -7.46
CA ASP A 23 -10.70 -10.28 -7.89
C ASP A 23 -9.57 -10.93 -7.12
N THR A 24 -9.66 -12.22 -6.94
CA THR A 24 -8.69 -12.95 -6.15
C THR A 24 -7.26 -12.76 -6.65
N HIS A 25 -7.05 -12.79 -7.96
CA HIS A 25 -5.69 -12.64 -8.46
C HIS A 25 -5.12 -11.25 -8.20
N ILE A 26 -5.99 -10.25 -8.12
CA ILE A 26 -5.53 -8.90 -7.77
C ILE A 26 -5.21 -8.85 -6.30
N GLN A 27 -6.04 -9.49 -5.48
CA GLN A 27 -5.79 -9.55 -4.05
C GLN A 27 -4.44 -10.22 -3.80
N ASP A 28 -4.15 -11.29 -4.51
CA ASP A 28 -2.89 -12.01 -4.33
C ASP A 28 -1.71 -11.13 -4.73
N ARG A 29 -1.84 -10.36 -5.80
CA ARG A 29 -0.77 -9.49 -6.23
C ARG A 29 -0.49 -8.39 -5.22
N ILE A 30 -1.54 -7.84 -4.64
CA ILE A 30 -1.39 -6.78 -3.64
C ILE A 30 -0.71 -7.35 -2.40
N CYS A 31 -1.18 -8.49 -1.92
CA CYS A 31 -0.58 -9.09 -0.73
C CYS A 31 0.88 -9.47 -0.97
N SER A 32 1.18 -10.01 -2.13
CA SER A 32 2.55 -10.40 -2.45
C SER A 32 3.46 -9.19 -2.48
N LYS A 33 2.97 -8.09 -3.04
CA LYS A 33 3.79 -6.88 -3.11
C LYS A 33 4.01 -6.30 -1.72
N LEU A 34 2.98 -6.30 -0.89
CA LEU A 34 3.12 -5.78 0.47
C LEU A 34 4.09 -6.65 1.28
N ASP A 35 4.01 -7.97 1.10
CA ASP A 35 4.93 -8.87 1.79
C ASP A 35 6.37 -8.61 1.32
N GLU A 36 6.56 -8.42 0.03
CA GLU A 36 7.86 -8.14 -0.51
C GLU A 36 8.47 -6.88 0.11
N ILE A 37 7.65 -5.86 0.27
CA ILE A 37 8.12 -4.60 0.82
C ILE A 37 8.55 -4.74 2.26
N VAL A 38 7.72 -5.38 3.07
CA VAL A 38 8.03 -5.45 4.50
C VAL A 38 9.12 -6.47 4.81
N GLU A 39 9.33 -7.43 3.90
CA GLU A 39 10.35 -8.43 4.14
C GLU A 39 11.68 -8.10 3.50
N SER A 40 11.78 -7.02 2.78
CA SER A 40 13.00 -6.68 2.10
C SER A 40 14.11 -6.39 3.09
N GLU A 41 15.28 -7.00 2.87
CA GLU A 41 16.41 -6.74 3.72
C GLU A 41 17.30 -5.69 3.11
N TRP A 42 17.03 -5.30 1.88
CA TRP A 42 17.91 -4.40 1.15
C TRP A 42 17.39 -2.99 1.05
N ARG A 43 16.08 -2.83 1.14
CA ARG A 43 15.47 -1.52 0.97
C ARG A 43 14.46 -1.28 2.06
N ALA A 44 14.46 -0.10 2.62
CA ALA A 44 13.44 0.27 3.61
C ALA A 44 12.09 0.38 2.92
N PRO A 45 11.01 0.13 3.62
CA PRO A 45 9.67 0.21 3.00
C PRO A 45 9.41 1.51 2.27
N GLY A 46 9.89 2.62 2.79
CA GLY A 46 9.66 3.90 2.12
C GLY A 46 10.28 4.01 0.75
N GLU A 47 11.27 3.18 0.45
CA GLU A 47 11.91 3.25 -0.84
C GLU A 47 11.08 2.61 -1.94
N PHE A 48 10.04 1.88 -1.58
CA PHE A 48 9.14 1.27 -2.55
C PHE A 48 7.96 2.19 -2.87
N LEU A 49 7.84 3.32 -2.17
CA LEU A 49 6.67 4.18 -2.27
C LEU A 49 7.07 5.55 -2.76
N ASP A 50 6.14 6.23 -3.41
CA ASP A 50 6.34 7.59 -3.88
C ASP A 50 5.54 8.54 -3.02
N PRO A 51 6.15 9.50 -2.37
CA PRO A 51 5.40 10.44 -1.53
C PRO A 51 4.43 11.25 -2.37
N LEU A 52 3.27 11.49 -1.83
CA LEU A 52 2.28 12.32 -2.50
C LEU A 52 2.37 13.73 -1.95
N THR A 53 2.26 14.70 -2.83
CA THR A 53 2.37 16.09 -2.45
C THR A 53 1.25 16.49 -1.54
N GLY A 54 1.58 17.19 -0.51
CA GLY A 54 0.57 17.82 0.34
C GLY A 54 0.00 16.98 1.43
N GLY A 55 0.59 15.87 1.73
CA GLY A 55 0.04 15.08 2.82
C GLY A 55 0.95 13.96 3.23
N PRO A 56 0.53 13.18 4.18
CA PRO A 56 1.36 12.10 4.73
C PRO A 56 1.33 10.82 3.90
N PHE A 57 0.53 10.80 2.84
CA PHE A 57 0.37 9.58 2.08
C PHE A 57 1.48 9.37 1.07
N SER A 58 1.80 8.10 0.85
CA SER A 58 2.71 7.70 -0.21
C SER A 58 1.97 6.74 -1.12
N LYS A 59 2.35 6.69 -2.38
CA LYS A 59 1.67 5.87 -3.35
C LYS A 59 2.46 4.61 -3.63
N LEU A 60 1.76 3.49 -3.66
CA LEU A 60 2.35 2.23 -4.08
C LEU A 60 1.56 1.76 -5.30
N ARG A 61 2.27 1.49 -6.39
CA ARG A 61 1.59 1.00 -7.57
C ARG A 61 1.70 -0.51 -7.65
N VAL A 62 0.58 -1.18 -7.82
CA VAL A 62 0.54 -2.63 -7.98
C VAL A 62 -0.31 -2.90 -9.22
N GLY A 63 0.35 -3.18 -10.34
CA GLY A 63 -0.37 -3.38 -11.60
C GLY A 63 -1.15 -2.14 -11.98
N GLN A 64 -2.45 -2.28 -12.11
CA GLN A 64 -3.31 -1.17 -12.48
C GLN A 64 -3.91 -0.49 -11.26
N TYR A 65 -3.47 -0.83 -10.08
CA TYR A 65 -4.02 -0.27 -8.88
C TYR A 65 -3.02 0.62 -8.17
N ARG A 66 -3.53 1.59 -7.44
CA ARG A 66 -2.69 2.47 -6.63
C ARG A 66 -3.18 2.40 -5.20
N LEU A 67 -2.25 2.23 -4.30
CA LEU A 67 -2.56 2.15 -2.88
C LEU A 67 -2.03 3.40 -2.21
N ALA A 68 -2.88 4.07 -1.44
CA ALA A 68 -2.45 5.22 -0.66
C ALA A 68 -2.07 4.69 0.72
N CYS A 69 -0.83 4.87 1.09
CA CYS A 69 -0.28 4.25 2.30
C CYS A 69 0.34 5.28 3.21
N ILE A 70 0.37 4.97 4.48
CA ILE A 70 1.10 5.76 5.46
C ILE A 70 2.08 4.82 6.15
N LEU A 71 3.31 5.25 6.30
CA LEU A 71 4.30 4.48 7.01
C LEU A 71 4.36 4.97 8.44
N ASP A 72 3.94 4.13 9.37
CA ASP A 72 4.01 4.45 10.78
C ASP A 72 5.36 3.94 11.26
N ARG A 73 6.32 4.82 11.35
CA ARG A 73 7.67 4.41 11.68
C ARG A 73 7.84 4.07 13.14
N SER A 74 6.98 4.59 13.99
CA SER A 74 7.09 4.27 15.40
C SER A 74 6.63 2.85 15.68
N GLU A 75 5.67 2.35 14.89
CA GLU A 75 5.19 1.00 15.07
C GLU A 75 5.71 0.06 13.99
N SER A 76 6.42 0.57 13.02
CA SER A 76 6.94 -0.20 11.90
C SER A 76 5.83 -0.88 11.13
N VAL A 77 4.79 -0.12 10.82
CA VAL A 77 3.63 -0.65 10.12
C VAL A 77 3.39 0.17 8.86
N LEU A 78 3.17 -0.52 7.75
CA LEU A 78 2.75 0.11 6.53
C LEU A 78 1.23 0.01 6.50
N GLU A 79 0.54 1.14 6.57
CA GLU A 79 -0.91 1.14 6.61
C GLU A 79 -1.46 1.48 5.26
N VAL A 80 -2.30 0.62 4.70
CA VAL A 80 -2.95 0.88 3.41
C VAL A 80 -4.30 1.52 3.72
N HIS A 81 -4.48 2.75 3.26
CA HIS A 81 -5.68 3.52 3.54
C HIS A 81 -6.68 3.52 2.40
N ARG A 82 -6.21 3.38 1.17
CA ARG A 82 -7.10 3.36 0.02
C ARG A 82 -6.53 2.50 -1.07
N ILE A 83 -7.38 1.83 -1.81
CA ILE A 83 -7.00 1.06 -2.97
C ILE A 83 -7.85 1.55 -4.13
N GLU A 84 -7.22 2.06 -5.18
CA GLU A 84 -7.93 2.63 -6.29
C GLU A 84 -7.43 2.06 -7.59
N HIS A 85 -8.34 1.75 -8.48
CA HIS A 85 -7.97 1.33 -9.82
C HIS A 85 -7.57 2.57 -10.59
N ARG A 86 -6.49 2.46 -11.36
CA ARG A 86 -5.98 3.59 -12.07
C ARG A 86 -7.03 4.30 -12.90
N SER A 87 -7.82 3.57 -13.67
CA SER A 87 -8.81 4.24 -14.46
C SER A 87 -10.03 4.58 -13.64
N GLY A 88 -10.34 3.79 -12.67
CA GLY A 88 -11.48 4.08 -11.82
C GLY A 88 -11.32 5.33 -11.01
N ALA A 89 -10.10 5.64 -10.65
CA ALA A 89 -9.86 6.82 -9.88
C ALA A 89 -10.25 8.07 -10.64
N TYR A 90 -10.22 8.01 -11.94
CA TYR A 90 -10.60 9.17 -12.67
C TYR A 90 -12.05 9.20 -12.98
N THR A 91 -12.63 8.07 -13.26
CA THR A 91 -13.99 8.12 -13.61
C THR A 91 -14.85 8.31 -12.46
N ALA A 92 -14.48 7.78 -11.39
CA ALA A 92 -15.33 7.91 -10.25
C ALA A 92 -15.49 9.28 -9.84
N ASP A 93 -14.51 10.04 -10.12
CA ASP A 93 -14.63 11.29 -9.67
C ASP A 93 -15.46 12.02 -10.45
N ASP A 94 -15.67 11.64 -11.54
CA ASP A 94 -16.35 12.33 -12.30
C ASP A 94 -17.52 12.16 -12.16
N ASP A 95 -17.75 11.63 -11.83
CA ASP A 95 -18.86 11.44 -11.72
C ASP A 95 -19.24 11.62 -10.89
#